data_6dc9573a502266895c61fa4851b5526e
#
_entry.id   6dc9573a502266895c61fa4851b5526e
#
_cell.length_a   1.000
_cell.length_b   1.000
_cell.length_c   1.000
_cell.angle_alpha   90.00
_cell.angle_beta   90.00
_cell.angle_gamma   90.00
#
_symmetry.space_group_name_H-M   'P 1'
#
loop_
_entity.id
_entity.type
_entity.pdbx_description
1 polymer ?
#
loop_
_entity_poly.entity_id
_entity_poly.type
_entity_poly.pdbx_seq_one_letter_code
_entity_poly.pdbx_strand_id
1 'polypeptide(L)' 'MNEYIAILCDELGDDFRVVVQVPDLVENITEYVREEYPESSIVYIAPKGF' A
#
# COMPACT_ATOMS: atom_id res chain seq x y z
N MET A 1 -9.71 -8.51 9.01
CA MET A 1 -9.02 -7.84 7.90
C MET A 1 -8.72 -6.40 8.27
N ASN A 2 -7.52 -5.94 8.03
CA ASN A 2 -7.11 -4.59 8.37
C ASN A 2 -7.02 -3.72 7.13
N GLU A 3 -7.46 -2.48 7.25
CA GLU A 3 -7.36 -1.54 6.15
C GLU A 3 -6.16 -0.61 6.34
N TYR A 4 -5.42 -0.39 5.26
CA TYR A 4 -4.28 0.52 5.25
C TYR A 4 -4.44 1.51 4.11
N ILE A 5 -3.88 2.70 4.32
CA ILE A 5 -3.79 3.70 3.26
C ILE A 5 -2.35 3.68 2.77
N ALA A 6 -2.18 3.53 1.46
CA ALA A 6 -0.86 3.56 0.85
C ALA A 6 -0.79 4.71 -0.14
N ILE A 7 0.29 5.46 -0.08
CA ILE A 7 0.62 6.47 -1.08
C ILE A 7 1.67 5.85 -1.99
N LEU A 8 1.35 5.78 -3.27
CA LEU A 8 2.21 5.16 -4.26
C LEU A 8 2.62 6.19 -5.31
N CYS A 9 3.75 5.94 -5.95
CA CYS A 9 4.23 6.78 -7.05
C CYS A 9 4.32 5.90 -8.29
N ASP A 10 3.72 6.34 -9.39
CA ASP A 10 3.75 5.59 -10.64
C ASP A 10 5.02 5.88 -11.44
N GLU A 11 5.13 5.28 -12.63
CA GLU A 11 6.31 5.43 -13.48
C GLU A 11 6.48 6.86 -14.01
N LEU A 12 5.40 7.61 -14.05
CA LEU A 12 5.42 8.99 -14.51
C LEU A 12 5.77 9.98 -13.39
N GLY A 13 5.95 9.48 -12.17
CA GLY A 13 6.26 10.32 -11.02
C GLY A 13 5.05 10.93 -10.34
N ASP A 14 3.85 10.47 -10.66
CA ASP A 14 2.63 10.95 -10.04
C ASP A 14 2.27 10.10 -8.83
N ASP A 15 1.97 10.77 -7.71
CA ASP A 15 1.53 10.10 -6.49
C ASP A 15 0.03 9.86 -6.53
N PHE A 16 -0.39 8.71 -5.99
CA PHE A 16 -1.81 8.42 -5.84
C PHE A 16 -2.04 7.63 -4.55
N ARG A 17 -3.24 7.73 -4.02
CA ARG A 17 -3.62 7.08 -2.77
C ARG A 17 -4.53 5.90 -3.04
N VAL A 18 -4.25 4.78 -2.37
CA VAL A 18 -5.10 3.60 -2.44
C VAL A 18 -5.41 3.12 -1.02
N VAL A 19 -6.56 2.47 -0.87
CA VAL A 19 -6.91 1.79 0.37
C VAL A 19 -6.75 0.30 0.12
N VAL A 20 -5.93 -0.35 0.95
CA VAL A 20 -5.61 -1.77 0.78
C VAL A 20 -6.17 -2.54 1.96
N GLN A 21 -6.86 -3.63 1.69
CA GLN A 21 -7.32 -4.54 2.72
C GLN A 21 -6.30 -5.66 2.89
N VAL A 22 -5.71 -5.74 4.06
CA VAL A 22 -4.63 -6.68 4.35
C VAL A 22 -5.15 -7.75 5.29
N PRO A 23 -5.01 -9.05 4.93
CA PRO A 23 -5.37 -10.13 5.84
C PRO A 23 -4.57 -10.10 7.14
N ASP A 24 -5.15 -10.59 8.21
CA ASP A 24 -4.53 -10.54 9.53
C ASP A 24 -3.22 -11.32 9.63
N LEU A 25 -3.02 -12.31 8.75
CA LEU A 25 -1.84 -13.17 8.80
C LEU A 25 -0.64 -12.64 8.01
N VAL A 26 -0.77 -11.45 7.41
CA VAL A 26 0.33 -10.86 6.65
C VAL A 26 1.34 -10.24 7.62
N GLU A 27 2.58 -10.70 7.56
CA GLU A 27 3.64 -10.20 8.43
C GLU A 27 4.32 -8.94 7.87
N ASN A 28 4.41 -8.84 6.55
CA ASN A 28 5.08 -7.71 5.90
C ASN A 28 4.11 -7.01 4.97
N ILE A 29 3.53 -5.91 5.46
CA ILE A 29 2.53 -5.15 4.73
C ILE A 29 3.14 -4.47 3.51
N THR A 30 4.37 -4.01 3.62
CA THR A 30 5.06 -3.37 2.50
C THR A 30 5.20 -4.32 1.32
N GLU A 31 5.59 -5.57 1.59
CA GLU A 31 5.68 -6.55 0.52
C GLU A 31 4.32 -6.90 -0.06
N TYR A 32 3.30 -6.98 0.79
CA TYR A 32 1.94 -7.27 0.34
C TYR A 32 1.47 -6.20 -0.66
N VAL A 33 1.67 -4.93 -0.32
CA VAL A 33 1.26 -3.83 -1.19
C VAL A 33 2.11 -3.80 -2.47
N ARG A 34 3.40 -4.10 -2.36
CA ARG A 34 4.28 -4.15 -3.53
C ARG A 34 3.84 -5.21 -4.53
N GLU A 35 3.35 -6.35 -4.06
CA GLU A 35 2.86 -7.39 -4.94
C GLU A 35 1.55 -7.01 -5.63
N GLU A 36 0.72 -6.22 -4.96
CA GLU A 36 -0.53 -5.72 -5.55
C GLU A 36 -0.27 -4.65 -6.62
N TYR A 37 0.79 -3.87 -6.45
CA TYR A 37 1.13 -2.76 -7.34
C TYR A 37 2.60 -2.85 -7.75
N PRO A 38 2.97 -3.87 -8.56
CA PRO A 38 4.38 -4.12 -8.85
C PRO A 38 5.06 -3.04 -9.68
N GLU A 39 4.29 -2.22 -10.39
CA GLU A 39 4.85 -1.17 -11.24
C GLU A 39 4.97 0.18 -10.53
N SER A 40 4.52 0.26 -9.28
CA SER A 40 4.56 1.50 -8.51
C SER A 40 5.55 1.40 -7.37
N SER A 41 6.06 2.55 -6.93
CA SER A 41 6.91 2.64 -5.76
C SER A 41 6.09 3.06 -4.56
N ILE A 42 6.38 2.50 -3.39
CA ILE A 42 5.67 2.83 -2.16
C ILE A 42 6.32 4.05 -1.52
N VAL A 43 5.53 5.10 -1.33
CA VAL A 43 5.98 6.31 -0.66
C VAL A 43 5.68 6.24 0.83
N TYR A 44 4.50 5.73 1.19
CA TYR A 44 4.05 5.75 2.57
C TYR A 44 2.91 4.75 2.77
N ILE A 45 2.90 4.09 3.91
CA ILE A 45 1.81 3.18 4.29
C ILE A 45 1.47 3.45 5.75
N ALA A 46 0.18 3.57 6.06
CA ALA A 46 -0.29 3.76 7.43
C ALA A 46 -1.62 3.04 7.63
N PRO A 47 -1.91 2.60 8.86
CA PRO A 47 -3.21 2.02 9.17
C PRO A 47 -4.31 3.06 8.97
N LYS A 48 -5.42 2.63 8.38
CA LYS A 48 -6.58 3.50 8.23
C LYS A 48 -7.39 3.49 9.53
N GLY A 49 -7.95 4.65 9.87
CA GLY A 49 -8.85 4.74 11.02
C GLY A 49 -8.21 5.21 12.32
N PHE A 50 -7.02 5.77 12.25
CA PHE A 50 -6.35 6.35 13.42
C PHE A 50 -6.13 7.82 13.28
#